data_ee1e1afd1c46fc315c168e0edde42f10
#
_entry.id   ee1e1afd1c46fc315c168e0edde42f10
#
_cell.length_a   1.000
_cell.length_b   1.000
_cell.length_c   1.000
_cell.angle_alpha   90.00
_cell.angle_beta   90.00
_cell.angle_gamma   90.00
#
_symmetry.space_group_name_H-M   'P 1'
#
loop_
_entity.id
_entity.type
_entity.pdbx_description
1 polymer ?
#
loop_
_entity_poly.entity_id
_entity_poly.type
_entity_poly.pdbx_seq_one_letter_code
_entity_poly.pdbx_strand_id
1 'polypeptide(L)'
;EDNTPAEDATPVETRENKVIYGSTTEISGDLGNAWWTNNATDKMIRDLINDYDTVIFDQFGQMVMNATTAASIDQVHNDDGSITFTVKINEGLTYNNGEPITAADYVAYALVAYSPVTTEAGAKISAESVVGAAAYQAGETKELAGVRLLDPYTYSIQITPEKANYYFAMTYASLAPLYLPLYGGEGLTVKDDGNGAYLDGGELTVDGVNASRYVYEGRVVAGPYMIKSLDTGALTATLEINPNYNGNFEGQKPSIQTVVIVKAEDDTMMDAFKTGEINFLSQLGEGDKINAALDLVDAGGFNYCHYTRNGYGKLMFQCDFGPTQFAAVRQAIAYLLDREEFANTFCGGYGSVVHGPYSTAQWMYQDSEEFFNDNLNTYSYDPAKAVEVLSLIHIS
;
A
#
# COMPACT_ATOMS: atom_id res chain seq x y z
N GLU A 1 11.31 -4.72 66.12
CA GLU A 1 10.93 -5.69 65.07
C GLU A 1 11.28 -5.08 63.71
N ASP A 2 12.29 -5.68 63.14
CA ASP A 2 13.01 -5.25 61.93
C ASP A 2 12.17 -5.70 60.70
N ASN A 3 11.61 -4.77 59.95
CA ASN A 3 10.87 -5.02 58.72
C ASN A 3 11.70 -4.54 57.54
N THR A 4 12.70 -5.31 57.16
CA THR A 4 13.41 -5.16 55.89
C THR A 4 12.59 -5.83 54.80
N PRO A 5 12.14 -5.13 53.74
CA PRO A 5 11.52 -5.78 52.57
C PRO A 5 12.59 -6.56 51.81
N ALA A 6 12.29 -7.80 51.49
CA ALA A 6 13.14 -8.63 50.64
C ALA A 6 13.27 -7.99 49.25
N GLU A 7 14.48 -7.69 48.82
CA GLU A 7 14.86 -7.46 47.45
C GLU A 7 14.84 -8.80 46.70
N ASP A 8 13.74 -9.07 46.04
CA ASP A 8 13.69 -10.07 44.95
C ASP A 8 13.29 -9.34 43.65
N ALA A 9 14.17 -8.43 43.26
CA ALA A 9 14.12 -7.90 41.89
C ALA A 9 14.91 -8.87 41.00
N THR A 10 14.19 -9.82 40.39
CA THR A 10 14.69 -10.52 39.20
C THR A 10 15.22 -9.47 38.23
N PRO A 11 16.45 -9.60 37.70
CA PRO A 11 16.95 -8.67 36.71
C PRO A 11 15.97 -8.63 35.54
N VAL A 12 15.40 -7.47 35.26
CA VAL A 12 14.67 -7.24 34.00
C VAL A 12 15.75 -7.42 32.94
N GLU A 13 15.73 -8.57 32.24
CA GLU A 13 16.50 -8.72 31.02
C GLU A 13 16.17 -7.51 30.15
N THR A 14 17.18 -6.70 29.86
CA THR A 14 17.05 -5.61 28.91
C THR A 14 16.78 -6.23 27.56
N ARG A 15 15.50 -6.37 27.22
CA ARG A 15 15.10 -6.84 25.88
C ARG A 15 15.74 -5.90 24.86
N GLU A 16 16.41 -6.47 23.87
CA GLU A 16 16.89 -5.69 22.74
C GLU A 16 15.71 -4.90 22.13
N ASN A 17 15.94 -3.64 21.81
CA ASN A 17 14.93 -2.80 21.14
C ASN A 17 14.82 -3.24 19.67
N LYS A 18 14.20 -4.43 19.47
CA LYS A 18 14.13 -5.14 18.21
C LYS A 18 12.79 -5.84 18.06
N VAL A 19 12.23 -5.76 16.86
CA VAL A 19 11.11 -6.58 16.40
C VAL A 19 11.63 -7.62 15.38
N ILE A 20 11.19 -8.86 15.52
CA ILE A 20 11.40 -9.93 14.55
C ILE A 20 10.03 -10.28 13.96
N TYR A 21 9.81 -9.78 12.76
CA TYR A 21 8.55 -9.96 12.04
C TYR A 21 8.58 -11.24 11.19
N GLY A 22 7.64 -12.13 11.44
CA GLY A 22 7.43 -13.33 10.63
C GLY A 22 6.48 -13.06 9.49
N SER A 23 6.95 -13.22 8.24
CA SER A 23 6.12 -13.12 7.04
C SER A 23 5.93 -14.47 6.37
N THR A 24 4.69 -14.82 6.02
CA THR A 24 4.39 -16.04 5.27
C THR A 24 4.71 -15.93 3.77
N THR A 25 4.92 -14.71 3.25
CA THR A 25 5.37 -14.46 1.88
C THR A 25 6.89 -14.34 1.84
N GLU A 26 7.54 -15.02 0.91
CA GLU A 26 8.99 -14.92 0.72
C GLU A 26 9.40 -13.54 0.21
N ILE A 27 10.57 -13.06 0.66
CA ILE A 27 11.20 -11.85 0.14
C ILE A 27 11.70 -12.13 -1.27
N SER A 28 11.25 -11.39 -2.27
CA SER A 28 11.80 -11.48 -3.63
C SER A 28 12.98 -10.52 -3.85
N GLY A 29 13.10 -9.51 -2.99
CA GLY A 29 14.14 -8.50 -3.06
C GLY A 29 13.86 -7.38 -4.07
N ASP A 30 12.71 -7.39 -4.74
CA ASP A 30 12.31 -6.31 -5.63
C ASP A 30 11.78 -5.11 -4.83
N LEU A 31 12.66 -4.17 -4.54
CA LEU A 31 12.34 -2.92 -3.85
C LEU A 31 12.00 -1.77 -4.81
N GLY A 32 11.76 -2.05 -6.07
CA GLY A 32 11.13 -1.13 -7.00
C GLY A 32 9.75 -0.74 -6.51
N ASN A 33 9.21 0.37 -7.02
CA ASN A 33 7.85 0.79 -6.69
C ASN A 33 6.83 -0.30 -7.08
N ALA A 34 5.58 -0.16 -6.63
CA ALA A 34 4.49 -1.09 -6.92
C ALA A 34 4.19 -1.25 -8.45
N TRP A 35 5.03 -0.68 -9.30
CA TRP A 35 4.93 -0.75 -10.74
C TRP A 35 5.28 -2.12 -11.32
N TRP A 36 6.07 -2.92 -10.61
CA TRP A 36 6.54 -4.25 -11.07
C TRP A 36 5.95 -5.40 -10.29
N THR A 37 5.88 -5.30 -8.97
CA THR A 37 5.53 -6.43 -8.10
C THR A 37 4.53 -6.05 -7.02
N ASN A 38 3.71 -7.04 -6.65
CA ASN A 38 2.74 -7.00 -5.57
C ASN A 38 3.12 -7.93 -4.41
N ASN A 39 4.39 -8.37 -4.34
CA ASN A 39 4.86 -9.21 -3.24
C ASN A 39 4.61 -8.50 -1.91
N ALA A 40 3.92 -9.19 -0.97
CA ALA A 40 3.46 -8.57 0.27
C ALA A 40 4.62 -8.19 1.19
N THR A 41 5.68 -9.00 1.25
CA THR A 41 6.85 -8.76 2.10
C THR A 41 7.72 -7.64 1.54
N ASP A 42 7.96 -7.63 0.23
CA ASP A 42 8.69 -6.53 -0.41
C ASP A 42 7.92 -5.21 -0.28
N LYS A 43 6.58 -5.25 -0.40
CA LYS A 43 5.73 -4.07 -0.15
C LYS A 43 5.91 -3.56 1.27
N MET A 44 5.88 -4.43 2.28
CA MET A 44 6.06 -4.04 3.67
C MET A 44 7.44 -3.41 3.90
N ILE A 45 8.51 -3.96 3.29
CA ILE A 45 9.84 -3.34 3.35
C ILE A 45 9.81 -1.95 2.69
N ARG A 46 9.18 -1.83 1.51
CA ARG A 46 9.04 -0.53 0.83
C ARG A 46 8.29 0.49 1.67
N ASP A 47 7.21 0.08 2.33
CA ASP A 47 6.41 0.97 3.20
C ASP A 47 7.21 1.45 4.43
N LEU A 48 8.20 0.66 4.90
CA LEU A 48 9.08 1.05 6.02
C LEU A 48 10.24 1.96 5.60
N ILE A 49 10.68 1.88 4.34
CA ILE A 49 11.83 2.66 3.86
C ILE A 49 11.43 3.88 3.02
N ASN A 50 10.17 4.01 2.63
CA ASN A 50 9.65 5.15 1.90
C ASN A 50 8.49 5.77 2.70
N ASP A 51 8.38 7.09 2.62
CA ASP A 51 7.29 7.86 3.20
C ASP A 51 7.25 9.23 2.51
N TYR A 52 6.55 10.17 3.13
CA TYR A 52 6.35 11.53 2.65
C TYR A 52 5.49 11.62 1.39
N ASP A 53 4.57 10.64 1.19
CA ASP A 53 3.45 10.86 0.29
C ASP A 53 2.68 12.13 0.67
N THR A 54 2.26 12.91 -0.33
CA THR A 54 1.56 14.19 -0.06
C THR A 54 0.12 14.00 0.35
N VAL A 55 -0.50 12.86 -0.02
CA VAL A 55 -1.84 12.45 0.39
C VAL A 55 -1.75 11.05 0.99
N ILE A 56 -2.41 10.84 2.11
CA ILE A 56 -2.51 9.55 2.79
C ILE A 56 -3.96 9.20 3.05
N PHE A 57 -4.22 7.97 3.47
CA PHE A 57 -5.51 7.57 4.02
C PHE A 57 -5.41 7.56 5.55
N ASP A 58 -6.39 8.21 6.19
CA ASP A 58 -6.51 8.18 7.65
C ASP A 58 -7.08 6.83 8.14
N GLN A 59 -7.27 6.71 9.46
CA GLN A 59 -7.81 5.50 10.08
C GLN A 59 -9.23 5.15 9.65
N PHE A 60 -9.95 6.09 9.04
CA PHE A 60 -11.31 5.89 8.51
C PHE A 60 -11.30 5.60 7.00
N GLY A 61 -10.13 5.60 6.37
CA GLY A 61 -9.96 5.41 4.93
C GLY A 61 -10.31 6.64 4.10
N GLN A 62 -10.35 7.83 4.72
CA GLN A 62 -10.53 9.11 4.02
C GLN A 62 -9.18 9.62 3.52
N MET A 63 -9.19 10.21 2.34
CA MET A 63 -8.01 10.88 1.80
C MET A 63 -7.77 12.20 2.52
N VAL A 64 -6.59 12.34 3.10
CA VAL A 64 -6.19 13.55 3.79
C VAL A 64 -4.79 13.99 3.35
N MET A 65 -4.56 15.30 3.40
CA MET A 65 -3.23 15.84 3.18
C MET A 65 -2.29 15.39 4.29
N ASN A 66 -1.12 14.90 3.92
CA ASN A 66 -0.04 14.62 4.87
C ASN A 66 0.60 15.94 5.34
N ALA A 67 0.20 16.42 6.51
CA ALA A 67 0.66 17.70 7.04
C ALA A 67 2.17 17.73 7.41
N THR A 68 2.81 16.58 7.61
CA THR A 68 4.27 16.50 7.77
C THR A 68 4.98 16.80 6.45
N THR A 69 4.37 16.43 5.33
CA THR A 69 4.96 16.53 3.99
C THR A 69 4.57 17.80 3.27
N ALA A 70 3.29 18.15 3.29
CA ALA A 70 2.74 19.26 2.51
C ALA A 70 2.16 20.36 3.41
N ALA A 71 2.46 21.61 3.09
CA ALA A 71 1.88 22.79 3.73
C ALA A 71 0.48 23.10 3.17
N SER A 72 0.25 22.83 1.88
CA SER A 72 -1.05 22.97 1.24
C SER A 72 -1.18 22.07 0.01
N ILE A 73 -2.44 21.72 -0.30
CA ILE A 73 -2.86 21.14 -1.58
C ILE A 73 -4.04 21.97 -2.07
N ASP A 74 -3.81 22.79 -3.07
CA ASP A 74 -4.84 23.63 -3.69
C ASP A 74 -5.41 22.93 -4.91
N GLN A 75 -6.73 22.95 -5.08
CA GLN A 75 -7.44 22.31 -6.19
C GLN A 75 -8.17 23.31 -7.05
N VAL A 76 -7.97 23.24 -8.37
CA VAL A 76 -8.64 24.07 -9.36
C VAL A 76 -9.33 23.19 -10.40
N HIS A 77 -10.63 23.37 -10.59
CA HIS A 77 -11.37 22.78 -11.70
C HIS A 77 -11.19 23.66 -12.93
N ASN A 78 -10.65 23.09 -13.99
CA ASN A 78 -10.36 23.80 -15.24
C ASN A 78 -11.58 23.76 -16.18
N ASP A 79 -11.64 24.70 -17.12
CA ASP A 79 -12.74 24.83 -18.10
C ASP A 79 -12.87 23.61 -19.04
N ASP A 80 -11.78 22.87 -19.24
CA ASP A 80 -11.75 21.63 -20.04
C ASP A 80 -12.24 20.38 -19.25
N GLY A 81 -12.64 20.56 -18.00
CA GLY A 81 -13.10 19.50 -17.10
C GLY A 81 -11.99 18.77 -16.35
N SER A 82 -10.73 19.09 -16.59
CA SER A 82 -9.60 18.56 -15.81
C SER A 82 -9.51 19.21 -14.42
N ILE A 83 -8.72 18.61 -13.52
CA ILE A 83 -8.42 19.20 -12.20
C ILE A 83 -6.92 19.40 -12.08
N THR A 84 -6.50 20.58 -11.65
CA THR A 84 -5.12 20.87 -11.29
C THR A 84 -4.98 20.90 -9.77
N PHE A 85 -4.11 20.06 -9.23
CA PHE A 85 -3.67 20.11 -7.84
C PHE A 85 -2.31 20.83 -7.79
N THR A 86 -2.22 21.86 -6.96
CA THR A 86 -0.95 22.55 -6.66
C THR A 86 -0.55 22.21 -5.25
N VAL A 87 0.61 21.58 -5.10
CA VAL A 87 1.12 21.07 -3.84
C VAL A 87 2.33 21.88 -3.41
N LYS A 88 2.27 22.42 -2.20
CA LYS A 88 3.40 23.06 -1.55
C LYS A 88 4.00 22.14 -0.50
N ILE A 89 5.25 21.72 -0.71
CA ILE A 89 6.00 20.83 0.18
C ILE A 89 6.56 21.63 1.37
N ASN A 90 6.58 21.03 2.54
CA ASN A 90 7.25 21.58 3.71
C ASN A 90 8.78 21.58 3.50
N GLU A 91 9.42 22.66 3.92
CA GLU A 91 10.87 22.76 3.93
C GLU A 91 11.47 21.90 5.07
N GLY A 92 12.71 21.44 4.89
CA GLY A 92 13.45 20.72 5.92
C GLY A 92 13.23 19.20 5.95
N LEU A 93 12.49 18.64 5.01
CA LEU A 93 12.47 17.20 4.78
C LEU A 93 13.80 16.75 4.16
N THR A 94 14.33 15.62 4.63
CA THR A 94 15.60 15.08 4.13
C THR A 94 15.52 13.58 3.92
N TYR A 95 16.34 13.09 3.01
CA TYR A 95 16.65 11.67 2.89
C TYR A 95 17.56 11.21 4.06
N ASN A 96 17.73 9.90 4.20
CA ASN A 96 18.60 9.30 5.21
C ASN A 96 20.08 9.70 5.09
N ASN A 97 20.53 10.12 3.89
CA ASN A 97 21.89 10.64 3.67
C ASN A 97 22.03 12.14 4.00
N GLY A 98 20.93 12.80 4.42
CA GLY A 98 20.88 14.22 4.78
C GLY A 98 20.68 15.18 3.60
N GLU A 99 20.54 14.69 2.37
CA GLU A 99 20.17 15.53 1.23
C GLU A 99 18.74 16.04 1.37
N PRO A 100 18.46 17.31 1.01
CA PRO A 100 17.13 17.88 1.12
C PRO A 100 16.17 17.25 0.13
N ILE A 101 14.93 17.05 0.56
CA ILE A 101 13.81 16.68 -0.30
C ILE A 101 13.12 17.96 -0.75
N THR A 102 12.90 18.08 -2.06
CA THR A 102 12.32 19.26 -2.71
C THR A 102 11.18 18.86 -3.65
N ALA A 103 10.46 19.81 -4.20
CA ALA A 103 9.42 19.55 -5.20
C ALA A 103 9.95 18.83 -6.45
N ALA A 104 11.25 18.98 -6.77
CA ALA A 104 11.87 18.26 -7.88
C ALA A 104 11.87 16.74 -7.67
N ASP A 105 12.00 16.27 -6.43
CA ASP A 105 11.98 14.83 -6.11
C ASP A 105 10.59 14.22 -6.33
N TYR A 106 9.53 14.97 -6.06
CA TYR A 106 8.15 14.56 -6.34
C TYR A 106 7.86 14.56 -7.83
N VAL A 107 8.31 15.59 -8.53
CA VAL A 107 8.19 15.64 -10.00
C VAL A 107 9.00 14.53 -10.66
N ALA A 108 10.21 14.22 -10.13
CA ALA A 108 11.03 13.10 -10.58
C ALA A 108 10.26 11.76 -10.51
N TYR A 109 9.47 11.55 -9.45
CA TYR A 109 8.63 10.36 -9.35
C TYR A 109 7.70 10.21 -10.56
N ALA A 110 6.98 11.26 -10.93
CA ALA A 110 6.06 11.23 -12.08
C ALA A 110 6.81 11.04 -13.39
N LEU A 111 7.94 11.74 -13.59
CA LEU A 111 8.76 11.64 -14.79
C LEU A 111 9.36 10.23 -14.97
N VAL A 112 9.86 9.62 -13.92
CA VAL A 112 10.36 8.25 -13.96
C VAL A 112 9.21 7.25 -14.16
N ALA A 113 8.10 7.42 -13.42
CA ALA A 113 6.93 6.54 -13.54
C ALA A 113 6.38 6.45 -14.95
N TYR A 114 6.13 7.61 -15.58
CA TYR A 114 5.57 7.67 -16.92
C TYR A 114 6.62 7.65 -18.05
N SER A 115 7.90 7.42 -17.74
CA SER A 115 8.94 7.32 -18.75
C SER A 115 8.73 6.13 -19.70
N PRO A 116 8.97 6.29 -21.02
CA PRO A 116 9.01 5.15 -21.94
C PRO A 116 10.05 4.11 -21.51
N VAL A 117 11.16 4.53 -20.93
CA VAL A 117 12.24 3.65 -20.42
C VAL A 117 11.73 2.76 -19.28
N THR A 118 10.95 3.30 -18.36
CA THR A 118 10.35 2.56 -17.24
C THR A 118 9.32 1.54 -17.75
N THR A 119 8.56 1.90 -18.78
CA THR A 119 7.65 0.96 -19.46
C THR A 119 8.41 -0.17 -20.16
N GLU A 120 9.52 0.15 -20.86
CA GLU A 120 10.40 -0.83 -21.49
C GLU A 120 11.06 -1.76 -20.45
N ALA A 121 11.36 -1.26 -19.25
CA ALA A 121 11.83 -2.04 -18.11
C ALA A 121 10.74 -2.95 -17.51
N GLY A 122 9.54 -3.00 -18.08
CA GLY A 122 8.44 -3.90 -17.72
C GLY A 122 7.50 -3.39 -16.64
N ALA A 123 7.56 -2.10 -16.28
CA ALA A 123 6.62 -1.49 -15.35
C ALA A 123 5.20 -1.44 -15.95
N LYS A 124 4.19 -1.58 -15.08
CA LYS A 124 2.77 -1.54 -15.45
C LYS A 124 2.12 -0.30 -14.82
N ILE A 125 2.19 0.81 -15.53
CA ILE A 125 1.64 2.09 -15.09
C ILE A 125 0.67 2.59 -16.16
N SER A 126 -0.57 2.90 -15.76
CA SER A 126 -1.55 3.53 -16.65
C SER A 126 -1.27 5.02 -16.76
N ALA A 127 -1.15 5.50 -17.97
CA ALA A 127 -0.95 6.93 -18.29
C ALA A 127 -2.27 7.72 -18.47
N GLU A 128 -3.42 7.12 -18.14
CA GLU A 128 -4.74 7.73 -18.41
C GLU A 128 -5.14 8.83 -17.42
N SER A 129 -4.47 8.90 -16.28
CA SER A 129 -4.91 9.75 -15.18
C SER A 129 -4.32 11.17 -15.21
N VAL A 130 -3.17 11.35 -15.86
CA VAL A 130 -2.42 12.60 -15.86
C VAL A 130 -2.38 13.17 -17.27
N VAL A 131 -2.66 14.47 -17.40
CA VAL A 131 -2.66 15.16 -18.69
C VAL A 131 -1.27 15.06 -19.35
N GLY A 132 -1.25 14.63 -20.61
CA GLY A 132 -0.02 14.47 -21.40
C GLY A 132 0.81 13.21 -21.06
N ALA A 133 0.44 12.42 -20.03
CA ALA A 133 1.22 11.25 -19.64
C ALA A 133 1.25 10.16 -20.72
N ALA A 134 0.18 9.98 -21.49
CA ALA A 134 0.16 9.00 -22.58
C ALA A 134 1.16 9.35 -23.70
N ALA A 135 1.23 10.61 -24.14
CA ALA A 135 2.19 11.06 -25.15
C ALA A 135 3.64 11.01 -24.64
N TYR A 136 3.86 11.38 -23.37
CA TYR A 136 5.17 11.27 -22.73
C TYR A 136 5.61 9.81 -22.63
N GLN A 137 4.74 8.89 -22.18
CA GLN A 137 5.01 7.45 -22.06
C GLN A 137 5.29 6.79 -23.43
N ALA A 138 4.64 7.28 -24.49
CA ALA A 138 4.90 6.84 -25.85
C ALA A 138 6.20 7.42 -26.45
N GLY A 139 6.87 8.34 -25.75
CA GLY A 139 8.07 9.03 -26.24
C GLY A 139 7.78 10.07 -27.34
N GLU A 140 6.54 10.51 -27.49
CA GLU A 140 6.11 11.51 -28.46
C GLU A 140 6.46 12.94 -28.04
N THR A 141 6.58 13.17 -26.72
CA THR A 141 6.95 14.44 -26.13
C THR A 141 8.11 14.27 -25.16
N LYS A 142 8.94 15.30 -25.03
CA LYS A 142 10.00 15.37 -24.03
C LYS A 142 9.45 15.76 -22.67
N GLU A 143 8.44 16.62 -22.64
CA GLU A 143 7.84 17.20 -21.46
C GLU A 143 6.59 16.39 -21.07
N LEU A 144 6.42 16.17 -19.75
CA LEU A 144 5.18 15.69 -19.16
C LEU A 144 4.28 16.91 -18.88
N ALA A 145 3.41 17.24 -19.81
CA ALA A 145 2.67 18.52 -19.84
C ALA A 145 1.82 18.76 -18.59
N GLY A 146 1.21 17.71 -18.04
CA GLY A 146 0.34 17.78 -16.85
C GLY A 146 1.11 17.87 -15.53
N VAL A 147 2.44 17.83 -15.52
CA VAL A 147 3.25 17.92 -14.29
C VAL A 147 4.20 19.09 -14.42
N ARG A 148 4.22 19.96 -13.41
CA ARG A 148 4.99 21.20 -13.42
C ARG A 148 5.83 21.32 -12.15
N LEU A 149 7.07 21.77 -12.31
CA LEU A 149 7.93 22.24 -11.23
C LEU A 149 7.86 23.77 -11.20
N LEU A 150 7.11 24.32 -10.22
CA LEU A 150 6.83 25.77 -10.17
C LEU A 150 7.91 26.55 -9.43
N ASP A 151 8.40 25.99 -8.33
CA ASP A 151 9.52 26.50 -7.55
C ASP A 151 10.17 25.35 -6.74
N PRO A 152 11.24 25.57 -5.94
CA PRO A 152 11.92 24.50 -5.20
C PRO A 152 11.01 23.67 -4.26
N TYR A 153 9.87 24.21 -3.83
CA TYR A 153 8.96 23.55 -2.88
C TYR A 153 7.52 23.49 -3.38
N THR A 154 7.28 23.83 -4.63
CA THR A 154 5.93 23.80 -5.21
C THR A 154 5.92 23.08 -6.56
N TYR A 155 5.04 22.09 -6.70
CA TYR A 155 4.72 21.45 -7.96
C TYR A 155 3.23 21.47 -8.23
N SER A 156 2.82 21.22 -9.47
CA SER A 156 1.43 20.93 -9.79
C SER A 156 1.30 19.68 -10.65
N ILE A 157 0.14 19.02 -10.50
CA ILE A 157 -0.24 17.88 -11.31
C ILE A 157 -1.68 18.07 -11.80
N GLN A 158 -1.90 17.85 -13.09
CA GLN A 158 -3.19 17.99 -13.73
C GLN A 158 -3.77 16.62 -14.08
N ILE A 159 -4.93 16.33 -13.50
CA ILE A 159 -5.67 15.08 -13.68
C ILE A 159 -6.63 15.23 -14.84
N THR A 160 -6.72 14.21 -15.71
CA THR A 160 -7.55 14.22 -16.91
C THR A 160 -9.05 14.35 -16.58
N PRO A 161 -9.87 14.92 -17.50
CA PRO A 161 -11.30 15.06 -17.29
C PRO A 161 -12.02 13.74 -17.00
N GLU A 162 -11.54 12.63 -17.56
CA GLU A 162 -12.09 11.28 -17.37
C GLU A 162 -11.94 10.80 -15.93
N LYS A 163 -10.89 11.28 -15.24
CA LYS A 163 -10.61 10.93 -13.85
C LYS A 163 -10.98 12.03 -12.85
N ALA A 164 -11.32 13.21 -13.31
CA ALA A 164 -11.62 14.37 -12.46
C ALA A 164 -12.83 14.17 -11.54
N ASN A 165 -13.85 13.43 -11.99
CA ASN A 165 -15.04 13.09 -11.21
C ASN A 165 -14.90 11.80 -10.39
N TYR A 166 -13.73 11.18 -10.41
CA TYR A 166 -13.48 9.99 -9.60
C TYR A 166 -13.30 10.39 -8.14
N TYR A 167 -13.96 9.68 -7.24
CA TYR A 167 -13.89 10.01 -5.80
C TYR A 167 -12.43 10.08 -5.31
N PHE A 168 -11.58 9.16 -5.79
CA PHE A 168 -10.16 9.11 -5.43
C PHE A 168 -9.26 9.96 -6.33
N ALA A 169 -9.79 10.98 -7.02
CA ALA A 169 -8.99 11.82 -7.94
C ALA A 169 -7.75 12.44 -7.26
N MET A 170 -7.84 12.80 -5.97
CA MET A 170 -6.72 13.33 -5.19
C MET A 170 -5.55 12.32 -5.06
N THR A 171 -5.82 11.02 -5.13
CA THR A 171 -4.73 10.01 -5.05
C THR A 171 -3.82 10.04 -6.27
N TYR A 172 -4.31 10.51 -7.42
CA TYR A 172 -3.47 10.71 -8.60
C TYR A 172 -2.53 11.90 -8.46
N ALA A 173 -2.84 12.84 -7.55
CA ALA A 173 -1.99 13.96 -7.19
C ALA A 173 -1.01 13.60 -6.05
N SER A 174 -1.20 12.47 -5.39
CA SER A 174 -0.28 11.99 -4.37
C SER A 174 0.99 11.47 -5.01
N LEU A 175 2.08 12.16 -4.80
CA LEU A 175 3.42 11.75 -5.20
C LEU A 175 4.26 11.55 -3.94
N ALA A 176 5.21 10.61 -4.02
CA ALA A 176 6.26 10.40 -3.03
C ALA A 176 7.59 10.96 -3.57
N PRO A 177 8.54 11.33 -2.72
CA PRO A 177 9.84 11.77 -3.19
C PRO A 177 10.62 10.58 -3.78
N LEU A 178 11.22 10.79 -4.96
CA LEU A 178 12.05 9.80 -5.62
C LEU A 178 13.47 10.32 -5.72
N TYR A 179 14.42 9.60 -5.12
CA TYR A 179 15.84 9.92 -5.21
C TYR A 179 16.38 9.60 -6.60
N LEU A 180 16.39 10.60 -7.46
CA LEU A 180 16.67 10.46 -8.90
C LEU A 180 18.04 9.83 -9.22
N PRO A 181 19.14 10.10 -8.45
CA PRO A 181 20.43 9.45 -8.69
C PRO A 181 20.41 7.92 -8.61
N LEU A 182 19.45 7.34 -7.89
CA LEU A 182 19.28 5.89 -7.81
C LEU A 182 18.86 5.27 -9.16
N TYR A 183 18.20 6.05 -10.02
CA TYR A 183 17.60 5.58 -11.28
C TYR A 183 18.41 5.94 -12.52
N GLY A 184 19.06 7.09 -12.54
CA GLY A 184 19.74 7.61 -13.71
C GLY A 184 21.21 7.98 -13.50
N GLY A 185 21.75 7.73 -12.30
CA GLY A 185 23.11 8.12 -11.97
C GLY A 185 23.27 9.63 -11.73
N GLU A 186 24.52 10.04 -11.52
CA GLU A 186 24.85 11.45 -11.26
C GLU A 186 24.56 12.34 -12.48
N GLY A 187 24.04 13.53 -12.22
CA GLY A 187 23.81 14.58 -13.23
C GLY A 187 22.41 14.66 -13.78
N LEU A 188 21.58 13.63 -13.61
CA LEU A 188 20.17 13.69 -14.03
C LEU A 188 19.39 14.64 -13.10
N THR A 189 18.68 15.61 -13.67
CA THR A 189 17.95 16.64 -12.96
C THR A 189 16.56 16.86 -13.54
N VAL A 190 15.66 17.43 -12.73
CA VAL A 190 14.33 17.86 -13.18
C VAL A 190 14.38 19.32 -13.63
N LYS A 191 13.78 19.59 -14.78
CA LYS A 191 13.58 20.94 -15.35
C LYS A 191 12.12 21.14 -15.72
N ASP A 192 11.74 22.40 -15.86
CA ASP A 192 10.45 22.84 -16.41
C ASP A 192 10.67 24.02 -17.34
N ASP A 193 10.13 23.98 -18.56
CA ASP A 193 10.32 25.03 -19.57
C ASP A 193 9.06 25.89 -19.80
N GLY A 194 8.02 25.69 -19.02
CA GLY A 194 6.72 26.32 -19.16
C GLY A 194 5.68 25.46 -19.87
N ASN A 195 6.08 24.40 -20.58
CA ASN A 195 5.17 23.46 -21.25
C ASN A 195 4.95 22.19 -20.45
N GLY A 196 5.87 21.85 -19.54
CA GLY A 196 5.83 20.66 -18.69
C GLY A 196 7.19 20.39 -18.06
N ALA A 197 7.21 19.49 -17.09
CA ALA A 197 8.45 19.03 -16.50
C ALA A 197 9.12 17.97 -17.38
N TYR A 198 10.46 17.89 -17.32
CA TYR A 198 11.28 16.91 -18.04
C TYR A 198 12.59 16.61 -17.31
N LEU A 199 13.23 15.51 -17.70
CA LEU A 199 14.56 15.13 -17.23
C LEU A 199 15.64 15.76 -18.12
N ASP A 200 16.72 16.26 -17.51
CA ASP A 200 17.85 16.93 -18.17
C ASP A 200 19.18 16.55 -17.50
N GLY A 201 20.29 16.69 -18.22
CA GLY A 201 21.65 16.49 -17.70
C GLY A 201 22.14 15.03 -17.69
N GLY A 202 21.34 14.09 -18.15
CA GLY A 202 21.67 12.66 -18.24
C GLY A 202 20.60 11.88 -19.00
N GLU A 203 20.72 10.57 -19.02
CA GLU A 203 19.73 9.68 -19.62
C GLU A 203 19.27 8.64 -18.60
N LEU A 204 17.96 8.47 -18.52
CA LEU A 204 17.36 7.32 -17.86
C LEU A 204 17.55 6.09 -18.76
N THR A 205 18.02 4.98 -18.22
CA THR A 205 18.25 3.75 -18.98
C THR A 205 17.48 2.58 -18.39
N VAL A 206 17.13 1.59 -19.23
CA VAL A 206 16.46 0.35 -18.78
C VAL A 206 17.29 -0.36 -17.73
N ASP A 207 18.61 -0.42 -17.93
CA ASP A 207 19.52 -1.06 -16.98
C ASP A 207 19.58 -0.31 -15.64
N GLY A 208 19.61 1.04 -15.67
CA GLY A 208 19.59 1.87 -14.47
C GLY A 208 18.30 1.71 -13.68
N VAL A 209 17.16 1.76 -14.37
CA VAL A 209 15.84 1.54 -13.77
C VAL A 209 15.72 0.14 -13.16
N ASN A 210 16.18 -0.90 -13.87
CA ASN A 210 16.16 -2.26 -13.33
C ASN A 210 17.14 -2.43 -12.16
N ALA A 211 18.33 -1.86 -12.24
CA ALA A 211 19.32 -1.93 -11.15
C ALA A 211 18.80 -1.26 -9.87
N SER A 212 18.09 -0.13 -9.98
CA SER A 212 17.53 0.59 -8.83
C SER A 212 16.64 -0.26 -7.94
N ARG A 213 16.00 -1.28 -8.50
CA ARG A 213 15.09 -2.19 -7.78
C ARG A 213 15.79 -3.06 -6.75
N TYR A 214 17.07 -3.36 -6.97
CA TYR A 214 17.85 -4.33 -6.20
C TYR A 214 19.04 -3.71 -5.46
N VAL A 215 19.04 -2.38 -5.31
CA VAL A 215 19.99 -1.69 -4.43
C VAL A 215 19.49 -1.79 -3.01
N TYR A 216 20.24 -2.42 -2.12
CA TYR A 216 19.89 -2.61 -0.71
C TYR A 216 20.78 -1.79 0.19
N GLU A 217 22.04 -2.18 0.33
CA GLU A 217 23.01 -1.47 1.15
C GLU A 217 23.33 -0.09 0.53
N GLY A 218 23.30 0.93 1.37
CA GLY A 218 23.52 2.31 0.92
C GLY A 218 22.37 2.94 0.13
N ARG A 219 21.21 2.26 0.03
CA ARG A 219 20.02 2.83 -0.61
C ARG A 219 19.61 4.12 0.08
N VAL A 220 19.47 5.18 -0.71
CA VAL A 220 18.92 6.45 -0.23
C VAL A 220 17.39 6.33 -0.14
N VAL A 221 16.85 6.63 1.04
CA VAL A 221 15.43 6.41 1.38
C VAL A 221 14.88 7.61 2.18
N ALA A 222 13.56 7.79 2.13
CA ALA A 222 12.86 8.87 2.81
C ALA A 222 11.99 8.40 4.00
N GLY A 223 11.90 7.09 4.24
CA GLY A 223 11.02 6.52 5.27
C GLY A 223 11.63 6.44 6.66
N PRO A 224 10.85 5.90 7.63
CA PRO A 224 11.25 5.76 9.02
C PRO A 224 12.45 4.82 9.25
N TYR A 225 12.71 3.91 8.32
CA TYR A 225 13.81 2.94 8.42
C TYR A 225 14.71 2.96 7.19
N MET A 226 15.93 2.47 7.36
CA MET A 226 16.93 2.23 6.33
C MET A 226 17.23 0.74 6.26
N ILE A 227 17.62 0.24 5.08
CA ILE A 227 18.06 -1.14 4.91
C ILE A 227 19.48 -1.27 5.42
N LYS A 228 19.69 -2.10 6.44
CA LYS A 228 21.00 -2.53 6.90
C LYS A 228 21.52 -3.70 6.07
N SER A 229 20.66 -4.69 5.84
CA SER A 229 20.96 -5.85 5.00
C SER A 229 19.67 -6.47 4.45
N LEU A 230 19.76 -7.05 3.26
CA LEU A 230 18.71 -7.86 2.68
C LEU A 230 19.37 -9.05 1.96
N ASP A 231 18.97 -10.26 2.34
CA ASP A 231 19.47 -11.52 1.78
C ASP A 231 18.29 -12.35 1.27
N THR A 232 18.15 -12.42 -0.06
CA THR A 232 17.09 -13.19 -0.71
C THR A 232 17.33 -14.70 -0.63
N GLY A 233 18.56 -15.14 -0.41
CA GLY A 233 18.87 -16.57 -0.21
C GLY A 233 18.51 -17.05 1.19
N ALA A 234 18.72 -16.20 2.19
CA ALA A 234 18.31 -16.45 3.58
C ALA A 234 16.86 -16.02 3.87
N LEU A 235 16.19 -15.37 2.93
CA LEU A 235 14.84 -14.81 3.05
C LEU A 235 14.70 -13.87 4.27
N THR A 236 15.73 -13.02 4.47
CA THR A 236 15.79 -12.10 5.62
C THR A 236 16.09 -10.67 5.19
N ALA A 237 15.51 -9.71 5.92
CA ALA A 237 15.88 -8.30 5.82
C ALA A 237 16.05 -7.72 7.22
N THR A 238 17.06 -6.87 7.40
CA THR A 238 17.29 -6.10 8.62
C THR A 238 17.22 -4.63 8.31
N LEU A 239 16.36 -3.92 9.04
CA LEU A 239 16.16 -2.49 8.91
C LEU A 239 16.56 -1.81 10.22
N GLU A 240 17.11 -0.59 10.13
CA GLU A 240 17.46 0.26 11.27
C GLU A 240 16.79 1.62 11.13
N ILE A 241 16.54 2.31 12.25
CA ILE A 241 15.92 3.63 12.24
C ILE A 241 16.70 4.60 11.35
N ASN A 242 15.97 5.34 10.52
CA ASN A 242 16.48 6.51 9.83
C ASN A 242 16.52 7.71 10.80
N PRO A 243 17.70 8.19 11.21
CA PRO A 243 17.81 9.27 12.18
C PRO A 243 17.33 10.62 11.63
N ASN A 244 17.23 10.76 10.30
CA ASN A 244 16.83 11.97 9.61
C ASN A 244 15.31 12.03 9.33
N TYR A 245 14.56 10.99 9.72
CA TYR A 245 13.12 10.95 9.50
C TYR A 245 12.38 11.94 10.41
N ASN A 246 11.53 12.78 9.82
CA ASN A 246 10.85 13.85 10.56
C ASN A 246 9.57 13.39 11.26
N GLY A 247 9.01 12.24 10.87
CA GLY A 247 7.78 11.67 11.41
C GLY A 247 6.76 11.37 10.32
N ASN A 248 5.77 10.53 10.64
CA ASN A 248 4.63 10.23 9.78
C ASN A 248 3.65 11.42 9.73
N PHE A 249 2.49 11.24 9.10
CA PHE A 249 1.45 12.28 8.99
C PHE A 249 0.92 12.82 10.33
N GLU A 250 1.10 12.07 11.43
CA GLU A 250 0.79 12.48 12.80
C GLU A 250 2.03 13.03 13.56
N GLY A 251 3.17 13.14 12.89
CA GLY A 251 4.44 13.57 13.49
C GLY A 251 5.11 12.50 14.36
N GLN A 252 4.66 11.25 14.31
CA GLN A 252 5.22 10.15 15.10
C GLN A 252 6.51 9.65 14.45
N LYS A 253 7.49 9.35 15.30
CA LYS A 253 8.79 8.79 14.91
C LYS A 253 8.91 7.33 15.39
N PRO A 254 9.66 6.47 14.68
CA PRO A 254 9.85 5.10 15.11
C PRO A 254 10.60 5.04 16.45
N SER A 255 10.14 4.14 17.34
CA SER A 255 10.78 3.87 18.64
C SER A 255 11.51 2.53 18.69
N ILE A 256 11.25 1.63 17.74
CA ILE A 256 11.90 0.33 17.63
C ILE A 256 13.18 0.50 16.81
N GLN A 257 14.33 0.22 17.42
CA GLN A 257 15.64 0.47 16.83
C GLN A 257 15.91 -0.40 15.59
N THR A 258 15.48 -1.67 15.64
CA THR A 258 15.77 -2.65 14.59
C THR A 258 14.51 -3.44 14.25
N VAL A 259 14.21 -3.57 12.97
CA VAL A 259 13.18 -4.47 12.43
C VAL A 259 13.87 -5.56 11.63
N VAL A 260 13.69 -6.81 12.04
CA VAL A 260 14.16 -7.98 11.30
C VAL A 260 12.95 -8.66 10.69
N ILE A 261 12.97 -8.89 9.41
CA ILE A 261 11.91 -9.56 8.66
C ILE A 261 12.44 -10.93 8.27
N VAL A 262 11.72 -11.98 8.61
CA VAL A 262 12.08 -13.36 8.32
C VAL A 262 10.92 -14.09 7.66
N LYS A 263 11.23 -15.12 6.87
CA LYS A 263 10.21 -16.06 6.41
C LYS A 263 9.67 -16.85 7.59
N ALA A 264 8.36 -16.89 7.72
CA ALA A 264 7.63 -17.74 8.67
C ALA A 264 6.88 -18.82 7.91
N GLU A 265 7.13 -20.07 8.20
CA GLU A 265 6.42 -21.19 7.59
C GLU A 265 5.06 -21.39 8.27
N ASP A 266 4.03 -21.59 7.47
CA ASP A 266 2.64 -21.69 7.93
C ASP A 266 2.43 -22.72 9.04
N ASP A 267 3.09 -23.88 8.94
CA ASP A 267 2.92 -24.99 9.86
C ASP A 267 3.66 -24.79 11.20
N THR A 268 4.68 -23.93 11.24
CA THR A 268 5.57 -23.76 12.41
C THR A 268 5.60 -22.34 12.98
N MET A 269 4.92 -21.39 12.35
CA MET A 269 4.97 -19.97 12.77
C MET A 269 4.52 -19.76 14.22
N MET A 270 3.53 -20.52 14.69
CA MET A 270 3.03 -20.39 16.06
C MET A 270 4.03 -20.91 17.08
N ASP A 271 4.79 -21.95 16.75
CA ASP A 271 5.86 -22.46 17.63
C ASP A 271 7.07 -21.52 17.63
N ALA A 272 7.45 -20.96 16.47
CA ALA A 272 8.47 -19.92 16.39
C ALA A 272 8.09 -18.67 17.19
N PHE A 273 6.80 -18.32 17.22
CA PHE A 273 6.29 -17.21 18.02
C PHE A 273 6.35 -17.51 19.53
N LYS A 274 5.97 -18.71 19.96
CA LYS A 274 6.08 -19.17 21.36
C LYS A 274 7.51 -19.17 21.87
N THR A 275 8.47 -19.58 21.04
CA THR A 275 9.90 -19.65 21.40
C THR A 275 10.61 -18.31 21.33
N GLY A 276 9.99 -17.28 20.75
CA GLY A 276 10.57 -15.95 20.57
C GLY A 276 11.53 -15.85 19.38
N GLU A 277 11.60 -16.85 18.52
CA GLU A 277 12.27 -16.80 17.23
C GLU A 277 11.64 -15.72 16.35
N ILE A 278 10.31 -15.60 16.43
CA ILE A 278 9.51 -14.50 15.90
C ILE A 278 8.81 -13.84 17.08
N ASN A 279 8.74 -12.52 17.15
CA ASN A 279 8.05 -11.80 18.21
C ASN A 279 6.94 -10.87 17.74
N PHE A 280 6.69 -10.83 16.42
CA PHE A 280 5.58 -10.12 15.81
C PHE A 280 5.01 -10.92 14.63
N LEU A 281 3.73 -11.19 14.68
CA LEU A 281 2.94 -11.75 13.58
C LEU A 281 1.84 -10.76 13.20
N SER A 282 1.53 -10.66 11.93
CA SER A 282 0.50 -9.75 11.44
C SER A 282 -0.39 -10.45 10.40
N GLN A 283 -1.59 -9.90 10.21
CA GLN A 283 -2.54 -10.33 9.19
C GLN A 283 -2.98 -11.80 9.28
N LEU A 284 -3.08 -12.34 10.50
CA LEU A 284 -3.70 -13.64 10.70
C LEU A 284 -5.19 -13.55 10.35
N GLY A 285 -5.62 -14.27 9.33
CA GLY A 285 -6.99 -14.24 8.81
C GLY A 285 -7.70 -15.61 8.87
N GLU A 286 -6.97 -16.68 9.23
CA GLU A 286 -7.50 -18.03 9.35
C GLU A 286 -7.93 -18.32 10.78
N GLY A 287 -9.15 -18.84 10.98
CA GLY A 287 -9.74 -19.02 12.28
C GLY A 287 -8.88 -19.85 13.25
N ASP A 288 -8.29 -20.94 12.79
CA ASP A 288 -7.45 -21.81 13.62
C ASP A 288 -6.18 -21.09 14.10
N LYS A 289 -5.54 -20.30 13.25
CA LYS A 289 -4.37 -19.51 13.61
C LYS A 289 -4.71 -18.37 14.54
N ILE A 290 -5.86 -17.72 14.34
CA ILE A 290 -6.37 -16.67 15.24
C ILE A 290 -6.61 -17.28 16.63
N ASN A 291 -7.31 -18.41 16.72
CA ASN A 291 -7.58 -19.09 18.00
C ASN A 291 -6.28 -19.48 18.71
N ALA A 292 -5.33 -20.08 17.99
CA ALA A 292 -4.03 -20.45 18.55
C ALA A 292 -3.24 -19.23 19.08
N ALA A 293 -3.34 -18.07 18.38
CA ALA A 293 -2.72 -16.83 18.84
C ALA A 293 -3.41 -16.27 20.09
N LEU A 294 -4.74 -16.29 20.14
CA LEU A 294 -5.51 -15.84 21.30
C LEU A 294 -5.27 -16.73 22.53
N ASP A 295 -5.12 -18.05 22.37
CA ASP A 295 -4.72 -18.96 23.45
C ASP A 295 -3.37 -18.55 24.07
N LEU A 296 -2.43 -18.04 23.27
CA LEU A 296 -1.16 -17.52 23.78
C LEU A 296 -1.33 -16.21 24.54
N VAL A 297 -2.23 -15.34 24.10
CA VAL A 297 -2.57 -14.11 24.83
C VAL A 297 -3.18 -14.45 26.19
N ASP A 298 -4.12 -15.40 26.22
CA ASP A 298 -4.79 -15.83 27.45
C ASP A 298 -3.82 -16.53 28.43
N ALA A 299 -2.83 -17.24 27.91
CA ALA A 299 -1.76 -17.83 28.70
C ALA A 299 -0.80 -16.77 29.31
N GLY A 300 -0.82 -15.55 28.80
CA GLY A 300 -0.03 -14.41 29.26
C GLY A 300 1.30 -14.25 28.54
N GLY A 301 1.80 -13.01 28.54
CA GLY A 301 3.07 -12.64 27.92
C GLY A 301 2.98 -12.16 26.47
N PHE A 302 1.79 -12.22 25.87
CA PHE A 302 1.52 -11.73 24.51
C PHE A 302 0.38 -10.70 24.51
N ASN A 303 0.39 -9.83 23.52
CA ASN A 303 -0.67 -8.85 23.26
C ASN A 303 -1.16 -8.98 21.83
N TYR A 304 -2.36 -8.51 21.56
CA TYR A 304 -2.89 -8.45 20.21
C TYR A 304 -3.67 -7.16 19.95
N CYS A 305 -3.80 -6.81 18.69
CA CYS A 305 -4.79 -5.87 18.19
C CYS A 305 -5.49 -6.48 16.99
N HIS A 306 -6.69 -6.01 16.73
CA HIS A 306 -7.48 -6.45 15.57
C HIS A 306 -8.13 -5.25 14.87
N TYR A 307 -8.45 -5.42 13.61
CA TYR A 307 -9.16 -4.43 12.81
C TYR A 307 -9.98 -5.14 11.74
N THR A 308 -11.06 -4.49 11.32
CA THR A 308 -11.84 -4.99 10.18
C THR A 308 -11.08 -4.71 8.90
N ARG A 309 -10.78 -5.76 8.14
CA ARG A 309 -10.01 -5.65 6.91
C ARG A 309 -10.81 -4.93 5.81
N ASN A 310 -10.17 -4.04 5.05
CA ASN A 310 -10.75 -3.38 3.88
C ASN A 310 -10.92 -4.28 2.65
N GLY A 311 -10.50 -5.54 2.73
CA GLY A 311 -10.64 -6.51 1.66
C GLY A 311 -11.87 -7.41 1.82
N TYR A 312 -12.20 -8.13 0.78
CA TYR A 312 -13.25 -9.16 0.78
C TYR A 312 -12.83 -10.35 -0.07
N GLY A 313 -13.31 -11.54 0.29
CA GLY A 313 -13.25 -12.74 -0.55
C GLY A 313 -14.39 -12.75 -1.55
N LYS A 314 -14.16 -13.25 -2.77
CA LYS A 314 -15.16 -13.28 -3.82
C LYS A 314 -15.10 -14.54 -4.65
N LEU A 315 -16.26 -14.98 -5.15
CA LEU A 315 -16.38 -15.90 -6.25
C LEU A 315 -16.58 -15.09 -7.54
N MET A 316 -15.65 -15.21 -8.48
CA MET A 316 -15.76 -14.54 -9.79
C MET A 316 -16.34 -15.51 -10.83
N PHE A 317 -17.23 -14.97 -11.67
CA PHE A 317 -17.82 -15.71 -12.77
C PHE A 317 -17.29 -15.21 -14.11
N GLN A 318 -17.00 -16.16 -15.01
CA GLN A 318 -16.83 -15.83 -16.42
C GLN A 318 -18.22 -15.53 -17.01
N CYS A 319 -18.43 -14.28 -17.47
CA CYS A 319 -19.75 -13.83 -17.93
C CYS A 319 -19.93 -13.85 -19.45
N ASP A 320 -18.86 -14.11 -20.21
CA ASP A 320 -18.87 -13.99 -21.68
C ASP A 320 -19.27 -15.29 -22.39
N PHE A 321 -19.10 -16.44 -21.74
CA PHE A 321 -19.40 -17.75 -22.30
C PHE A 321 -19.74 -18.78 -21.22
N GLY A 322 -20.24 -19.95 -21.68
CA GLY A 322 -20.62 -21.06 -20.81
C GLY A 322 -21.89 -20.76 -19.99
N PRO A 323 -22.26 -21.64 -19.03
CA PRO A 323 -23.50 -21.50 -18.28
C PRO A 323 -23.56 -20.20 -17.46
N THR A 324 -22.39 -19.71 -16.97
CA THR A 324 -22.32 -18.52 -16.13
C THR A 324 -22.49 -17.19 -16.87
N GLN A 325 -22.61 -17.20 -18.21
CA GLN A 325 -23.07 -16.04 -18.98
C GLN A 325 -24.50 -15.62 -18.58
N PHE A 326 -25.32 -16.58 -18.16
CA PHE A 326 -26.71 -16.31 -17.75
C PHE A 326 -26.76 -15.82 -16.29
N ALA A 327 -27.42 -14.67 -16.09
CA ALA A 327 -27.55 -14.09 -14.74
C ALA A 327 -28.27 -15.07 -13.78
N ALA A 328 -29.29 -15.79 -14.24
CA ALA A 328 -30.01 -16.75 -13.41
C ALA A 328 -29.11 -17.89 -12.90
N VAL A 329 -28.11 -18.34 -13.67
CA VAL A 329 -27.15 -19.35 -13.21
C VAL A 329 -26.26 -18.77 -12.09
N ARG A 330 -25.77 -17.55 -12.25
CA ARG A 330 -24.98 -16.89 -11.21
C ARG A 330 -25.77 -16.65 -9.93
N GLN A 331 -27.05 -16.24 -10.07
CA GLN A 331 -27.96 -16.05 -8.94
C GLN A 331 -28.27 -17.38 -8.24
N ALA A 332 -28.50 -18.46 -9.00
CA ALA A 332 -28.73 -19.78 -8.42
C ALA A 332 -27.51 -20.26 -7.62
N ILE A 333 -26.29 -20.07 -8.14
CA ILE A 333 -25.05 -20.38 -7.39
C ILE A 333 -24.99 -19.57 -6.11
N ALA A 334 -25.35 -18.27 -6.15
CA ALA A 334 -25.36 -17.41 -4.98
C ALA A 334 -26.36 -17.89 -3.90
N TYR A 335 -27.53 -18.41 -4.28
CA TYR A 335 -28.51 -19.01 -3.35
C TYR A 335 -28.07 -20.38 -2.83
N LEU A 336 -27.20 -21.12 -3.53
CA LEU A 336 -26.70 -22.42 -3.10
C LEU A 336 -25.47 -22.34 -2.21
N LEU A 337 -24.79 -21.20 -2.17
CA LEU A 337 -23.63 -20.98 -1.32
C LEU A 337 -24.07 -20.46 0.04
N ASP A 338 -23.93 -21.28 1.08
CA ASP A 338 -24.08 -20.82 2.46
C ASP A 338 -22.86 -20.00 2.84
N ARG A 339 -22.98 -18.69 2.63
CA ARG A 339 -21.88 -17.74 2.87
C ARG A 339 -21.63 -17.49 4.36
N GLU A 340 -22.66 -17.60 5.18
CA GLU A 340 -22.55 -17.50 6.64
C GLU A 340 -21.77 -18.68 7.19
N GLU A 341 -22.11 -19.92 6.80
CA GLU A 341 -21.38 -21.10 7.22
C GLU A 341 -19.95 -21.09 6.67
N PHE A 342 -19.75 -20.67 5.43
CA PHE A 342 -18.42 -20.52 4.87
C PHE A 342 -17.56 -19.53 5.66
N ALA A 343 -18.09 -18.34 5.98
CA ALA A 343 -17.37 -17.34 6.79
C ALA A 343 -17.07 -17.86 8.19
N ASN A 344 -18.02 -18.52 8.84
CA ASN A 344 -17.83 -19.11 10.16
C ASN A 344 -16.77 -20.21 10.17
N THR A 345 -16.78 -21.08 9.16
CA THR A 345 -15.82 -22.20 9.07
C THR A 345 -14.43 -21.71 8.70
N PHE A 346 -14.31 -20.87 7.66
CA PHE A 346 -13.02 -20.42 7.16
C PHE A 346 -12.37 -19.37 8.07
N CYS A 347 -13.16 -18.39 8.53
CA CYS A 347 -12.66 -17.30 9.37
C CYS A 347 -12.84 -17.58 10.89
N GLY A 348 -13.33 -18.75 11.30
CA GLY A 348 -13.53 -19.09 12.72
C GLY A 348 -14.52 -18.16 13.43
N GLY A 349 -15.46 -17.55 12.73
CA GLY A 349 -16.39 -16.56 13.27
C GLY A 349 -15.87 -15.11 13.28
N TYR A 350 -14.64 -14.86 12.81
CA TYR A 350 -14.05 -13.51 12.74
C TYR A 350 -14.31 -12.80 11.42
N GLY A 351 -14.97 -13.45 10.47
CA GLY A 351 -15.37 -12.88 9.19
C GLY A 351 -16.87 -12.53 9.16
N SER A 352 -17.26 -11.68 8.20
CA SER A 352 -18.66 -11.35 7.92
C SER A 352 -18.97 -11.44 6.43
N VAL A 353 -20.25 -11.69 6.11
CA VAL A 353 -20.73 -11.70 4.73
C VAL A 353 -20.88 -10.26 4.24
N VAL A 354 -20.41 -9.99 3.02
CA VAL A 354 -20.64 -8.72 2.30
C VAL A 354 -21.54 -8.93 1.10
N HIS A 355 -22.34 -7.93 0.73
CA HIS A 355 -23.35 -8.02 -0.33
C HIS A 355 -22.94 -7.32 -1.63
N GLY A 356 -21.70 -6.85 -1.72
CA GLY A 356 -21.17 -6.16 -2.89
C GLY A 356 -19.64 -6.12 -2.90
N PRO A 357 -19.02 -5.51 -3.90
CA PRO A 357 -17.57 -5.46 -4.06
C PRO A 357 -16.89 -4.42 -3.14
N TYR A 358 -17.20 -4.45 -1.87
CA TYR A 358 -16.71 -3.53 -0.84
C TYR A 358 -16.62 -4.24 0.51
N SER A 359 -15.79 -3.70 1.40
CA SER A 359 -15.74 -4.09 2.81
C SER A 359 -16.67 -3.22 3.65
N THR A 360 -17.26 -3.78 4.69
CA THR A 360 -18.04 -3.05 5.69
C THR A 360 -17.20 -2.08 6.54
N ALA A 361 -15.86 -2.20 6.48
CA ALA A 361 -14.94 -1.27 7.14
C ALA A 361 -14.75 0.05 6.35
N GLN A 362 -15.15 0.10 5.08
CA GLN A 362 -15.03 1.31 4.28
C GLN A 362 -16.03 2.37 4.75
N TRP A 363 -15.55 3.59 4.99
CA TRP A 363 -16.39 4.68 5.45
C TRP A 363 -17.59 4.97 4.51
N MET A 364 -17.40 4.83 3.19
CA MET A 364 -18.47 5.00 2.19
C MET A 364 -19.61 3.99 2.38
N TYR A 365 -19.28 2.76 2.79
CA TYR A 365 -20.30 1.77 3.14
C TYR A 365 -21.02 2.19 4.42
N GLN A 366 -20.28 2.57 5.47
CA GLN A 366 -20.83 2.94 6.76
C GLN A 366 -21.78 4.15 6.66
N ASP A 367 -21.41 5.15 5.85
CA ASP A 367 -22.25 6.34 5.60
C ASP A 367 -23.48 6.04 4.74
N SER A 368 -23.50 4.92 4.00
CA SER A 368 -24.55 4.56 3.04
C SER A 368 -25.14 3.16 3.28
N GLU A 369 -24.98 2.60 4.48
CA GLU A 369 -25.38 1.22 4.80
C GLU A 369 -26.85 0.96 4.53
N GLU A 370 -27.75 1.88 4.91
CA GLU A 370 -29.18 1.79 4.66
C GLU A 370 -29.47 1.70 3.15
N PHE A 371 -28.81 2.54 2.35
CA PHE A 371 -28.95 2.51 0.90
C PHE A 371 -28.53 1.16 0.31
N PHE A 372 -27.41 0.61 0.76
CA PHE A 372 -26.94 -0.68 0.26
C PHE A 372 -27.88 -1.83 0.65
N ASN A 373 -28.36 -1.83 1.90
CA ASN A 373 -29.29 -2.85 2.39
C ASN A 373 -30.63 -2.83 1.64
N ASP A 374 -31.11 -1.65 1.26
CA ASP A 374 -32.38 -1.49 0.54
C ASP A 374 -32.27 -1.81 -0.97
N ASN A 375 -31.09 -1.65 -1.57
CA ASN A 375 -30.92 -1.69 -3.02
C ASN A 375 -30.13 -2.91 -3.55
N LEU A 376 -29.42 -3.65 -2.69
CA LEU A 376 -28.66 -4.83 -3.10
C LEU A 376 -29.38 -6.12 -2.73
N ASN A 377 -29.23 -7.13 -3.59
CA ASN A 377 -29.71 -8.47 -3.32
C ASN A 377 -28.83 -9.17 -2.28
N THR A 378 -29.45 -9.69 -1.23
CA THR A 378 -28.78 -10.36 -0.10
C THR A 378 -28.85 -11.87 -0.24
N TYR A 379 -28.67 -12.51 -1.26
CA TYR A 379 -28.71 -13.96 -1.53
C TYR A 379 -28.47 -14.84 -0.28
N SER A 380 -29.47 -14.99 0.57
CA SER A 380 -29.44 -15.96 1.68
C SER A 380 -29.48 -17.39 1.14
N TYR A 381 -28.87 -18.34 1.86
CA TYR A 381 -28.87 -19.75 1.47
C TYR A 381 -30.29 -20.28 1.30
N ASP A 382 -30.70 -20.60 0.05
CA ASP A 382 -32.03 -21.07 -0.30
C ASP A 382 -31.96 -21.95 -1.58
N PRO A 383 -31.75 -23.27 -1.40
CA PRO A 383 -31.74 -24.21 -2.52
C PRO A 383 -33.05 -24.24 -3.32
N ALA A 384 -34.21 -23.99 -2.70
CA ALA A 384 -35.50 -23.98 -3.42
C ALA A 384 -35.57 -22.77 -4.33
N LYS A 385 -35.12 -21.60 -3.88
CA LYS A 385 -35.04 -20.39 -4.69
C LYS A 385 -34.06 -20.52 -5.84
N ALA A 386 -32.94 -21.22 -5.62
CA ALA A 386 -31.99 -21.54 -6.70
C ALA A 386 -32.66 -22.33 -7.83
N VAL A 387 -33.48 -23.37 -7.51
CA VAL A 387 -34.23 -24.14 -8.50
C VAL A 387 -35.25 -23.26 -9.21
N GLU A 388 -35.99 -22.42 -8.49
CA GLU A 388 -36.98 -21.49 -9.06
C GLU A 388 -36.31 -20.58 -10.11
N VAL A 389 -35.17 -19.92 -9.73
CA VAL A 389 -34.45 -19.01 -10.62
C VAL A 389 -33.92 -19.72 -11.87
N LEU A 390 -33.42 -20.96 -11.74
CA LEU A 390 -32.97 -21.77 -12.89
C LEU A 390 -34.13 -22.18 -13.80
N SER A 391 -35.33 -22.42 -13.27
CA SER A 391 -36.47 -22.81 -14.06
C SER A 391 -36.93 -21.74 -15.08
N LEU A 392 -36.58 -20.47 -14.79
CA LEU A 392 -36.89 -19.34 -15.69
C LEU A 392 -36.02 -19.29 -16.94
N ILE A 393 -34.89 -20.02 -16.99
CA ILE A 393 -34.02 -20.06 -18.18
C ILE A 393 -34.65 -20.86 -19.33
N HIS A 394 -35.56 -21.80 -19.05
CA HIS A 394 -36.19 -22.66 -20.05
C HIS A 394 -37.38 -22.01 -20.77
N ILE A 395 -37.71 -20.76 -20.44
CA ILE A 395 -38.88 -20.06 -20.96
C ILE A 395 -38.51 -19.05 -22.07
N SER A 396 -37.24 -18.92 -22.41
CA SER A 396 -36.76 -17.98 -23.44
C SER A 396 -36.23 -18.70 -24.68
#